data_77711ed41cc9737b687ddb11e5492440
#
_entry.id   77711ed41cc9737b687ddb11e5492440
#
_cell.length_a   1.000
_cell.length_b   1.000
_cell.length_c   1.000
_cell.angle_alpha   90.00
_cell.angle_beta   90.00
_cell.angle_gamma   90.00
#
_symmetry.space_group_name_H-M   'P 1'
#
loop_
_entity.id
_entity.type
_entity.pdbx_description
1 polymer ?
#
loop_
_entity_poly.entity_id
_entity_poly.type
_entity_poly.pdbx_seq_one_letter_code
_entity_poly.pdbx_strand_id
1 'polypeptide(L)'
;KSFVSSQMSFDTLQKNFTTGSPIFMYSMRMSILLTVAAFIGYLLPEYRYASWIILTIILVARPSYLITQKRNFQRITGSIIGLILSVIILYFVKDIVVLLLITAVSLYAFYLFNKPNYLTCVIFITITIIISLSIHEGNTSTLLGSRFAFTLVGSLFALLGCLIIPINHSKTVD
;
A
#
# COMPACT_ATOMS: atom_id res chain seq x y z
N LYS A 1 -4.35 30.95 8.66
CA LYS A 1 -4.11 30.50 7.27
C LYS A 1 -5.44 30.02 6.73
N SER A 2 -6.07 30.88 5.91
CA SER A 2 -7.31 30.58 5.21
C SER A 2 -7.11 29.33 4.36
N PHE A 3 -7.94 28.32 4.56
CA PHE A 3 -8.14 27.26 3.58
C PHE A 3 -8.69 27.92 2.33
N VAL A 4 -7.86 28.10 1.34
CA VAL A 4 -8.33 28.41 0.00
C VAL A 4 -9.01 27.14 -0.48
N SER A 5 -10.34 27.09 -0.38
CA SER A 5 -11.15 26.15 -1.13
C SER A 5 -10.87 26.44 -2.60
N SER A 6 -9.99 25.69 -3.23
CA SER A 6 -9.91 25.68 -4.69
C SER A 6 -11.28 25.17 -5.13
N GLN A 7 -12.12 26.10 -5.61
CA GLN A 7 -13.33 25.69 -6.30
C GLN A 7 -12.87 24.76 -7.41
N MET A 8 -13.27 23.50 -7.32
CA MET A 8 -13.17 22.56 -8.44
C MET A 8 -14.08 23.11 -9.54
N SER A 9 -13.55 24.04 -10.32
CA SER A 9 -14.25 24.55 -11.49
C SER A 9 -14.27 23.42 -12.53
N PHE A 10 -15.40 23.21 -13.16
CA PHE A 10 -15.56 22.29 -14.30
C PHE A 10 -14.48 22.54 -15.37
N ASP A 11 -14.04 23.78 -15.53
CA ASP A 11 -12.95 24.18 -16.41
C ASP A 11 -11.60 23.56 -16.02
N THR A 12 -11.35 23.36 -14.74
CA THR A 12 -10.12 22.70 -14.26
C THR A 12 -10.15 21.20 -14.54
N LEU A 13 -11.31 20.56 -14.46
CA LEU A 13 -11.50 19.17 -14.86
C LEU A 13 -11.29 19.01 -16.37
N GLN A 14 -11.87 19.88 -17.18
CA GLN A 14 -11.78 19.82 -18.64
C GLN A 14 -10.33 20.07 -19.14
N LYS A 15 -9.59 20.97 -18.53
CA LYS A 15 -8.16 21.19 -18.80
C LYS A 15 -7.29 20.01 -18.45
N ASN A 16 -7.61 19.29 -17.39
CA ASN A 16 -6.86 18.10 -16.96
C ASN A 16 -7.27 16.82 -17.70
N PHE A 17 -8.34 16.82 -18.48
CA PHE A 17 -8.82 15.67 -19.28
C PHE A 17 -8.09 15.53 -20.62
N THR A 18 -6.90 16.09 -20.71
CA THR A 18 -6.06 16.03 -21.93
C THR A 18 -4.97 14.97 -21.71
N THR A 19 -4.71 14.15 -22.73
CA THR A 19 -3.68 13.10 -22.71
C THR A 19 -2.26 13.61 -22.38
N GLY A 20 -2.02 14.91 -22.42
CA GLY A 20 -0.79 15.56 -22.01
C GLY A 20 -0.71 15.92 -20.52
N SER A 21 -1.80 15.79 -19.74
CA SER A 21 -1.82 16.11 -18.32
C SER A 21 -1.19 14.97 -17.50
N PRO A 22 -0.19 15.27 -16.62
CA PRO A 22 0.40 14.26 -15.72
C PRO A 22 -0.64 13.64 -14.79
N ILE A 23 -1.67 14.40 -14.40
CA ILE A 23 -2.76 13.95 -13.53
C ILE A 23 -3.61 12.90 -14.26
N PHE A 24 -3.97 13.15 -15.53
CA PHE A 24 -4.73 12.22 -16.35
C PHE A 24 -3.97 10.92 -16.58
N MET A 25 -2.70 10.98 -16.95
CA MET A 25 -1.85 9.81 -17.15
C MET A 25 -1.70 8.98 -15.87
N TYR A 26 -1.55 9.64 -14.73
CA TYR A 26 -1.49 8.95 -13.44
C TYR A 26 -2.81 8.26 -13.10
N SER A 27 -3.94 8.94 -13.27
CA SER A 27 -5.26 8.38 -13.01
C SER A 27 -5.56 7.19 -13.93
N MET A 28 -5.24 7.30 -15.22
CA MET A 28 -5.39 6.21 -16.18
C MET A 28 -4.54 5.00 -15.82
N ARG A 29 -3.26 5.22 -15.47
CA ARG A 29 -2.37 4.17 -14.98
C ARG A 29 -2.92 3.47 -13.75
N MET A 30 -3.37 4.23 -12.75
CA MET A 30 -3.96 3.69 -11.53
C MET A 30 -5.22 2.89 -11.81
N SER A 31 -6.11 3.39 -12.66
CA SER A 31 -7.35 2.68 -13.05
C SER A 31 -7.03 1.33 -13.71
N ILE A 32 -6.11 1.29 -14.65
CA ILE A 32 -5.69 0.05 -15.33
C ILE A 32 -5.10 -0.94 -14.33
N LEU A 33 -4.16 -0.50 -13.48
CA LEU A 33 -3.51 -1.37 -12.50
C LEU A 33 -4.52 -1.95 -11.50
N LEU A 34 -5.46 -1.14 -11.01
CA LEU A 34 -6.48 -1.59 -10.07
C LEU A 34 -7.48 -2.53 -10.71
N THR A 35 -7.88 -2.27 -11.96
CA THR A 35 -8.79 -3.16 -12.72
C THR A 35 -8.13 -4.52 -12.96
N VAL A 36 -6.87 -4.55 -13.39
CA VAL A 36 -6.13 -5.80 -13.58
C VAL A 36 -5.96 -6.55 -12.26
N ALA A 37 -5.62 -5.85 -11.17
CA ALA A 37 -5.49 -6.46 -9.86
C ALA A 37 -6.82 -7.03 -9.33
N ALA A 38 -7.92 -6.31 -9.54
CA ALA A 38 -9.25 -6.78 -9.18
C ALA A 38 -9.67 -8.00 -10.01
N PHE A 39 -9.36 -8.01 -11.31
CA PHE A 39 -9.62 -9.15 -12.19
C PHE A 39 -8.83 -10.40 -11.78
N ILE A 40 -7.54 -10.24 -11.42
CA ILE A 40 -6.72 -11.32 -10.89
C ILE A 40 -7.32 -11.85 -9.57
N GLY A 41 -7.74 -10.96 -8.68
CA GLY A 41 -8.40 -11.34 -7.44
C GLY A 41 -9.71 -12.09 -7.65
N TYR A 42 -10.45 -11.75 -8.69
CA TYR A 42 -11.68 -12.45 -9.08
C TYR A 42 -11.41 -13.86 -9.64
N LEU A 43 -10.33 -14.01 -10.45
CA LEU A 43 -9.93 -15.30 -11.00
C LEU A 43 -9.34 -16.28 -9.96
N LEU A 44 -8.91 -15.76 -8.82
CA LEU A 44 -8.31 -16.53 -7.73
C LEU A 44 -9.19 -16.50 -6.47
N PRO A 45 -10.44 -16.98 -6.51
CA PRO A 45 -11.38 -16.88 -5.37
C PRO A 45 -10.92 -17.66 -4.15
N GLU A 46 -10.09 -18.69 -4.32
CA GLU A 46 -9.50 -19.47 -3.23
C GLU A 46 -8.48 -18.66 -2.41
N TYR A 47 -7.92 -17.59 -3.00
CA TYR A 47 -6.98 -16.72 -2.31
C TYR A 47 -7.70 -15.56 -1.63
N ARG A 48 -8.24 -15.84 -0.45
CA ARG A 48 -8.96 -14.87 0.40
C ARG A 48 -8.22 -13.52 0.60
N TYR A 49 -6.92 -13.53 0.41
CA TYR A 49 -6.05 -12.36 0.65
C TYR A 49 -5.58 -11.66 -0.63
N ALA A 50 -6.16 -11.97 -1.79
CA ALA A 50 -5.80 -11.32 -3.05
C ALA A 50 -6.01 -9.79 -3.04
N SER A 51 -6.92 -9.29 -2.19
CA SER A 51 -7.12 -7.85 -1.93
C SER A 51 -5.84 -7.11 -1.47
N TRP A 52 -4.86 -7.83 -0.93
CA TRP A 52 -3.55 -7.26 -0.59
C TRP A 52 -2.78 -6.72 -1.79
N ILE A 53 -2.98 -7.29 -2.98
CA ILE A 53 -2.40 -6.79 -4.24
C ILE A 53 -2.89 -5.36 -4.50
N ILE A 54 -4.21 -5.16 -4.44
CA ILE A 54 -4.85 -3.86 -4.65
C ILE A 54 -4.33 -2.83 -3.64
N LEU A 55 -4.34 -3.20 -2.35
CA LEU A 55 -3.85 -2.35 -1.28
C LEU A 55 -2.38 -1.96 -1.46
N THR A 56 -1.54 -2.90 -1.90
CA THR A 56 -0.12 -2.63 -2.14
C THR A 56 0.06 -1.66 -3.31
N ILE A 57 -0.68 -1.83 -4.41
CA ILE A 57 -0.62 -0.93 -5.56
C ILE A 57 -1.00 0.49 -5.15
N ILE A 58 -2.11 0.68 -4.41
CA ILE A 58 -2.58 2.00 -3.95
C ILE A 58 -1.52 2.70 -3.08
N LEU A 59 -0.86 1.96 -2.20
CA LEU A 59 0.12 2.52 -1.26
C LEU A 59 1.48 2.83 -1.89
N VAL A 60 1.90 2.03 -2.88
CA VAL A 60 3.23 2.11 -3.50
C VAL A 60 3.24 3.01 -4.73
N ALA A 61 2.25 2.88 -5.62
CA ALA A 61 2.24 3.60 -6.89
C ALA A 61 2.13 5.12 -6.67
N ARG A 62 3.07 5.86 -7.27
CA ARG A 62 3.16 7.31 -7.23
C ARG A 62 3.37 7.87 -8.65
N PRO A 63 3.10 9.16 -8.90
CA PRO A 63 3.31 9.76 -10.22
C PRO A 63 4.75 9.60 -10.71
N SER A 64 5.76 9.79 -9.84
CA SER A 64 7.18 9.66 -10.17
C SER A 64 7.69 8.24 -9.98
N TYR A 65 8.44 7.73 -10.97
CA TYR A 65 9.08 6.42 -10.93
C TYR A 65 10.04 6.26 -9.73
N LEU A 66 10.91 7.26 -9.51
CA LEU A 66 11.90 7.22 -8.41
C LEU A 66 11.22 7.15 -7.04
N ILE A 67 10.12 7.90 -6.85
CA ILE A 67 9.36 7.87 -5.60
C ILE A 67 8.67 6.52 -5.44
N THR A 68 8.12 5.95 -6.51
CA THR A 68 7.50 4.63 -6.50
C THR A 68 8.52 3.55 -6.15
N GLN A 69 9.71 3.57 -6.76
CA GLN A 69 10.78 2.62 -6.47
C GLN A 69 11.23 2.69 -5.01
N LYS A 70 11.47 3.90 -4.49
CA LYS A 70 11.83 4.10 -3.07
C LYS A 70 10.75 3.57 -2.12
N ARG A 71 9.47 3.89 -2.38
CA ARG A 71 8.35 3.40 -1.56
C ARG A 71 8.17 1.90 -1.67
N ASN A 72 8.40 1.33 -2.85
CA ASN A 72 8.35 -0.11 -3.06
C ASN A 72 9.39 -0.84 -2.22
N PHE A 73 10.64 -0.38 -2.27
CA PHE A 73 11.71 -0.94 -1.43
C PHE A 73 11.39 -0.83 0.06
N GLN A 74 10.94 0.35 0.51
CA GLN A 74 10.53 0.55 1.90
C GLN A 74 9.34 -0.34 2.30
N ARG A 75 8.40 -0.61 1.38
CA ARG A 75 7.26 -1.50 1.60
C ARG A 75 7.69 -2.94 1.80
N ILE A 76 8.54 -3.46 0.92
CA ILE A 76 9.06 -4.83 1.01
C ILE A 76 9.87 -5.00 2.29
N THR A 77 10.85 -4.13 2.52
CA THR A 77 11.72 -4.18 3.71
C THR A 77 10.91 -4.04 5.00
N GLY A 78 10.00 -3.09 5.07
CA GLY A 78 9.13 -2.89 6.23
C GLY A 78 8.21 -4.07 6.49
N SER A 79 7.68 -4.71 5.42
CA SER A 79 6.86 -5.92 5.56
C SER A 79 7.67 -7.10 6.08
N ILE A 80 8.89 -7.31 5.62
CA ILE A 80 9.78 -8.38 6.12
C ILE A 80 10.07 -8.19 7.60
N ILE A 81 10.49 -6.99 8.00
CA ILE A 81 10.77 -6.68 9.40
C ILE A 81 9.51 -6.85 10.25
N GLY A 82 8.37 -6.31 9.80
CA GLY A 82 7.10 -6.43 10.49
C GLY A 82 6.62 -7.87 10.64
N LEU A 83 6.83 -8.73 9.63
CA LEU A 83 6.52 -10.16 9.69
C LEU A 83 7.38 -10.87 10.75
N ILE A 84 8.69 -10.63 10.75
CA ILE A 84 9.61 -11.24 11.73
C ILE A 84 9.21 -10.83 13.16
N LEU A 85 8.97 -9.54 13.39
CA LEU A 85 8.54 -9.04 14.70
C LEU A 85 7.19 -9.63 15.13
N SER A 86 6.24 -9.76 14.20
CA SER A 86 4.94 -10.37 14.49
C SER A 86 5.06 -11.84 14.90
N VAL A 87 5.92 -12.62 14.22
CA VAL A 87 6.18 -14.02 14.58
C VAL A 87 6.78 -14.12 15.99
N ILE A 88 7.76 -13.28 16.31
CA ILE A 88 8.37 -13.23 17.64
C ILE A 88 7.32 -12.91 18.70
N ILE A 89 6.49 -11.89 18.47
CA ILE A 89 5.43 -11.51 19.41
C ILE A 89 4.44 -12.67 19.63
N LEU A 90 3.95 -13.31 18.53
CA LEU A 90 3.00 -14.41 18.63
C LEU A 90 3.60 -15.69 19.25
N TYR A 91 4.92 -15.85 19.18
CA TYR A 91 5.59 -16.96 19.84
C TYR A 91 5.63 -16.77 21.36
N PHE A 92 5.97 -15.56 21.84
CA PHE A 92 6.11 -15.31 23.28
C PHE A 92 4.79 -14.95 23.96
N VAL A 93 3.87 -14.29 23.27
CA VAL A 93 2.62 -13.79 23.86
C VAL A 93 1.45 -14.65 23.37
N LYS A 94 0.80 -15.34 24.32
CA LYS A 94 -0.39 -16.17 24.05
C LYS A 94 -1.68 -15.57 24.59
N ASP A 95 -1.58 -14.60 25.49
CA ASP A 95 -2.74 -13.93 26.07
C ASP A 95 -3.37 -12.98 25.07
N ILE A 96 -4.66 -13.18 24.80
CA ILE A 96 -5.42 -12.38 23.83
C ILE A 96 -5.52 -10.91 24.25
N VAL A 97 -5.61 -10.62 25.56
CA VAL A 97 -5.71 -9.24 26.04
C VAL A 97 -4.41 -8.49 25.79
N VAL A 98 -3.27 -9.13 26.03
CA VAL A 98 -1.95 -8.56 25.76
C VAL A 98 -1.74 -8.35 24.26
N LEU A 99 -2.16 -9.30 23.42
CA LEU A 99 -2.11 -9.16 21.95
C LEU A 99 -2.97 -7.99 21.45
N LEU A 100 -4.15 -7.78 22.01
CA LEU A 100 -4.99 -6.63 21.70
C LEU A 100 -4.34 -5.31 22.09
N LEU A 101 -3.70 -5.24 23.27
CA LEU A 101 -2.96 -4.05 23.69
C LEU A 101 -1.78 -3.75 22.77
N ILE A 102 -0.99 -4.77 22.39
CA ILE A 102 0.11 -4.61 21.42
C ILE A 102 -0.43 -4.12 20.08
N THR A 103 -1.55 -4.66 19.62
CA THR A 103 -2.20 -4.22 18.37
C THR A 103 -2.61 -2.75 18.43
N ALA A 104 -3.21 -2.32 19.55
CA ALA A 104 -3.62 -0.92 19.75
C ALA A 104 -2.41 0.03 19.78
N VAL A 105 -1.34 -0.34 20.48
CA VAL A 105 -0.08 0.44 20.53
C VAL A 105 0.58 0.50 19.16
N SER A 106 0.62 -0.61 18.42
CA SER A 106 1.13 -0.66 17.04
C SER A 106 0.33 0.23 16.10
N LEU A 107 -0.99 0.23 16.22
CA LEU A 107 -1.86 1.09 15.42
C LEU A 107 -1.63 2.58 15.74
N TYR A 108 -1.47 2.92 17.01
CA TYR A 108 -1.14 4.28 17.44
C TYR A 108 0.22 4.72 16.88
N ALA A 109 1.24 3.86 16.97
CA ALA A 109 2.56 4.11 16.39
C ALA A 109 2.50 4.29 14.86
N PHE A 110 1.69 3.49 14.16
CA PHE A 110 1.42 3.69 12.73
C PHE A 110 0.96 5.12 12.42
N TYR A 111 0.01 5.67 13.18
CA TYR A 111 -0.47 7.04 12.98
C TYR A 111 0.61 8.08 13.26
N LEU A 112 1.42 7.90 14.29
CA LEU A 112 2.52 8.81 14.63
C LEU A 112 3.58 8.88 13.53
N PHE A 113 3.95 7.73 12.97
CA PHE A 113 5.03 7.62 11.97
C PHE A 113 4.58 7.74 10.52
N ASN A 114 3.29 7.88 10.26
CA ASN A 114 2.74 7.94 8.90
C ASN A 114 3.33 9.10 8.05
N LYS A 115 3.64 10.25 8.65
CA LYS A 115 4.23 11.39 7.94
C LYS A 115 5.76 11.36 7.89
N PRO A 116 6.49 11.14 9.02
CA PRO A 116 7.95 11.26 9.04
C PRO A 116 8.66 10.08 8.36
N ASN A 117 8.19 8.84 8.52
CA ASN A 117 8.92 7.64 8.08
C ASN A 117 8.00 6.56 7.54
N TYR A 118 7.93 6.44 6.21
CA TYR A 118 7.09 5.44 5.56
C TYR A 118 7.49 4.00 5.90
N LEU A 119 8.80 3.69 6.03
CA LEU A 119 9.27 2.36 6.40
C LEU A 119 8.76 1.94 7.79
N THR A 120 8.93 2.81 8.80
CA THR A 120 8.45 2.55 10.17
C THR A 120 6.92 2.38 10.19
N CYS A 121 6.21 3.19 9.44
CA CYS A 121 4.77 3.07 9.25
C CYS A 121 4.39 1.68 8.71
N VAL A 122 5.09 1.17 7.70
CA VAL A 122 4.85 -0.16 7.12
C VAL A 122 5.11 -1.28 8.14
N ILE A 123 6.14 -1.16 8.97
CA ILE A 123 6.43 -2.15 10.03
C ILE A 123 5.25 -2.25 10.99
N PHE A 124 4.81 -1.13 11.56
CA PHE A 124 3.75 -1.12 12.55
C PHE A 124 2.40 -1.58 11.98
N ILE A 125 2.03 -1.14 10.77
CA ILE A 125 0.78 -1.61 10.16
C ILE A 125 0.82 -3.11 9.85
N THR A 126 2.00 -3.65 9.49
CA THR A 126 2.16 -5.09 9.26
C THR A 126 1.99 -5.88 10.55
N ILE A 127 2.58 -5.43 11.65
CA ILE A 127 2.41 -6.03 12.99
C ILE A 127 0.93 -6.01 13.38
N THR A 128 0.27 -4.85 13.28
CA THR A 128 -1.15 -4.69 13.60
C THR A 128 -2.01 -5.70 12.85
N ILE A 129 -1.83 -5.82 11.55
CA ILE A 129 -2.65 -6.68 10.70
C ILE A 129 -2.39 -8.17 11.00
N ILE A 130 -1.13 -8.58 11.13
CA ILE A 130 -0.80 -10.00 11.37
C ILE A 130 -1.33 -10.46 12.73
N ILE A 131 -1.16 -9.66 13.78
CA ILE A 131 -1.67 -10.02 15.11
C ILE A 131 -3.20 -10.04 15.09
N SER A 132 -3.85 -9.04 14.50
CA SER A 132 -5.32 -8.97 14.42
C SER A 132 -5.91 -10.17 13.66
N LEU A 133 -5.32 -10.55 12.53
CA LEU A 133 -5.78 -11.72 11.77
C LEU A 133 -5.47 -13.04 12.48
N SER A 134 -4.33 -13.14 13.15
CA SER A 134 -3.97 -14.34 13.93
C SER A 134 -4.95 -14.59 15.08
N ILE A 135 -5.42 -13.56 15.74
CA ILE A 135 -6.47 -13.65 16.77
C ILE A 135 -7.77 -14.19 16.17
N HIS A 136 -8.11 -13.77 14.94
CA HIS A 136 -9.38 -14.12 14.31
C HIS A 136 -9.37 -15.49 13.64
N GLU A 137 -8.30 -15.85 12.93
CA GLU A 137 -8.25 -17.03 12.07
C GLU A 137 -7.43 -18.20 12.64
N GLY A 138 -6.59 -17.97 13.61
CA GLY A 138 -5.76 -18.99 14.29
C GLY A 138 -4.64 -19.61 13.45
N ASN A 139 -4.65 -19.49 12.12
CA ASN A 139 -3.66 -20.08 11.23
C ASN A 139 -2.62 -19.03 10.74
N THR A 140 -1.62 -18.80 11.57
CA THR A 140 -0.61 -17.74 11.36
C THR A 140 0.29 -18.01 10.15
N SER A 141 0.66 -19.26 9.86
CA SER A 141 1.62 -19.59 8.79
C SER A 141 1.09 -19.25 7.39
N THR A 142 -0.16 -19.57 7.11
CA THR A 142 -0.82 -19.24 5.83
C THR A 142 -0.97 -17.74 5.65
N LEU A 143 -1.28 -17.01 6.74
CA LEU A 143 -1.39 -15.55 6.75
C LEU A 143 -0.06 -14.86 6.40
N LEU A 144 1.04 -15.31 7.01
CA LEU A 144 2.37 -14.77 6.78
C LEU A 144 2.80 -14.97 5.32
N GLY A 145 2.64 -16.19 4.80
CA GLY A 145 3.01 -16.54 3.43
C GLY A 145 2.21 -15.74 2.40
N SER A 146 0.89 -15.71 2.54
CA SER A 146 0.01 -14.99 1.60
C SER A 146 0.27 -13.48 1.62
N ARG A 147 0.44 -12.87 2.80
CA ARG A 147 0.73 -11.43 2.92
C ARG A 147 2.04 -11.07 2.21
N PHE A 148 3.09 -11.85 2.40
CA PHE A 148 4.37 -11.60 1.76
C PHE A 148 4.27 -11.77 0.25
N ALA A 149 3.70 -12.88 -0.23
CA ALA A 149 3.55 -13.17 -1.65
C ALA A 149 2.73 -12.08 -2.36
N PHE A 150 1.56 -11.71 -1.84
CA PHE A 150 0.73 -10.68 -2.46
C PHE A 150 1.31 -9.27 -2.34
N THR A 151 2.14 -8.99 -1.34
CA THR A 151 2.89 -7.72 -1.27
C THR A 151 3.94 -7.67 -2.39
N LEU A 152 4.67 -8.77 -2.64
CA LEU A 152 5.63 -8.85 -3.75
C LEU A 152 4.95 -8.70 -5.11
N VAL A 153 3.85 -9.41 -5.34
CA VAL A 153 3.08 -9.31 -6.58
C VAL A 153 2.58 -7.89 -6.79
N GLY A 154 1.93 -7.27 -5.80
CA GLY A 154 1.46 -5.89 -5.89
C GLY A 154 2.57 -4.87 -6.11
N SER A 155 3.74 -5.10 -5.51
CA SER A 155 4.95 -4.30 -5.71
C SER A 155 5.46 -4.38 -7.14
N LEU A 156 5.49 -5.58 -7.71
CA LEU A 156 5.89 -5.82 -9.10
C LEU A 156 4.92 -5.13 -10.07
N PHE A 157 3.62 -5.27 -9.85
CA PHE A 157 2.59 -4.57 -10.65
C PHE A 157 2.75 -3.05 -10.60
N ALA A 158 3.01 -2.48 -9.42
CA ALA A 158 3.21 -1.04 -9.27
C ALA A 158 4.45 -0.54 -10.05
N LEU A 159 5.55 -1.31 -10.07
CA LEU A 159 6.74 -0.98 -10.85
C LEU A 159 6.50 -1.13 -12.35
N LEU A 160 5.91 -2.23 -12.79
CA LEU A 160 5.58 -2.46 -14.21
C LEU A 160 4.66 -1.37 -14.75
N GLY A 161 3.65 -0.96 -13.98
CA GLY A 161 2.78 0.14 -14.37
C GLY A 161 3.51 1.47 -14.54
N CYS A 162 4.56 1.73 -13.75
CA CYS A 162 5.41 2.90 -13.92
C CYS A 162 6.31 2.83 -15.17
N LEU A 163 6.73 1.63 -15.57
CA LEU A 163 7.56 1.42 -16.77
C LEU A 163 6.73 1.51 -18.06
N ILE A 164 5.52 0.95 -18.06
CA ILE A 164 4.64 0.91 -19.23
C ILE A 164 4.05 2.29 -19.54
N ILE A 165 3.69 3.06 -18.51
CA ILE A 165 3.11 4.40 -18.65
C ILE A 165 4.00 5.41 -17.93
N PRO A 166 5.15 5.82 -18.51
CA PRO A 166 6.03 6.81 -17.90
C PRO A 166 5.37 8.20 -17.92
N ILE A 167 5.30 8.85 -16.76
CA ILE A 167 4.81 10.22 -16.67
C ILE A 167 6.01 11.16 -16.78
N ASN A 168 6.09 11.90 -17.87
CA ASN A 168 7.18 12.84 -18.13
C ASN A 168 6.93 14.13 -17.38
N HIS A 169 7.72 14.42 -16.35
CA HIS A 169 7.62 15.65 -15.53
C HIS A 169 8.30 16.88 -16.17
N SER A 170 8.82 16.78 -17.41
CA SER A 170 9.62 17.84 -18.02
C SER A 170 8.83 19.06 -18.53
N LYS A 171 7.50 19.14 -18.33
CA LYS A 171 6.66 20.20 -18.88
C LYS A 171 5.97 21.09 -17.84
N THR A 172 6.43 21.12 -16.60
CA THR A 172 5.84 22.00 -15.55
C THR A 172 6.88 22.89 -14.88
N VAL A 173 7.83 23.40 -15.64
CA VAL A 173 8.67 24.53 -15.24
C VAL A 173 8.68 25.50 -16.41
N ASP A 174 7.63 26.29 -16.51
CA ASP A 174 7.56 27.62 -17.10
C ASP A 174 6.36 28.35 -16.50
#